data_36538c2c39633f6912e52316488b2e5b
#
_entry.id   36538c2c39633f6912e52316488b2e5b
#
_cell.length_a   1.000
_cell.length_b   1.000
_cell.length_c   1.000
_cell.angle_alpha   90.00
_cell.angle_beta   90.00
_cell.angle_gamma   90.00
#
_symmetry.space_group_name_H-M   'P 1'
#
loop_
_entity.id
_entity.type
_entity.pdbx_description
1 polymer ?
#
loop_
_entity_poly.entity_id
_entity_poly.type
_entity_poly.pdbx_seq_one_letter_code
_entity_poly.pdbx_strand_id
1 'polypeptide(L)' 'MIQTKEIIKDTFWELLEEKPYNKITVKDIVTRCRVNRNTFYYYFQDIPTLMTDSIEDWMEKVIQQYGSVTSPVNC' A
#
# COMPACT_ATOMS: atom_id res chain seq x y z
N MET A 1 -9.36 0.70 -14.48
CA MET A 1 -9.96 1.68 -13.57
C MET A 1 -9.24 1.67 -12.23
N ILE A 2 -8.87 2.84 -11.74
CA ILE A 2 -8.15 2.93 -10.49
C ILE A 2 -9.12 2.90 -9.33
N GLN A 3 -8.85 2.01 -8.37
CA GLN A 3 -9.68 1.92 -7.19
C GLN A 3 -9.11 2.79 -6.09
N THR A 4 -10.00 3.29 -5.24
CA THR A 4 -9.60 4.15 -4.14
C THR A 4 -8.58 3.45 -3.24
N LYS A 5 -8.75 2.15 -3.02
CA LYS A 5 -7.81 1.39 -2.20
C LYS A 5 -6.39 1.48 -2.77
N GLU A 6 -6.27 1.37 -4.08
CA GLU A 6 -4.96 1.46 -4.73
C GLU A 6 -4.36 2.85 -4.59
N ILE A 7 -5.20 3.87 -4.69
CA ILE A 7 -4.74 5.24 -4.53
C ILE A 7 -4.18 5.45 -3.12
N ILE A 8 -4.85 4.90 -2.13
CA ILE A 8 -4.40 5.04 -0.74
C ILE A 8 -3.05 4.35 -0.56
N LYS A 9 -2.87 3.16 -1.13
CA LYS A 9 -1.61 2.45 -1.03
C LYS A 9 -0.48 3.21 -1.72
N ASP A 10 -0.76 3.72 -2.92
CA ASP A 10 0.25 4.48 -3.65
C ASP A 10 0.64 5.73 -2.87
N THR A 11 -0.33 6.41 -2.28
CA THR A 11 -0.07 7.59 -1.48
C THR A 11 0.80 7.24 -0.27
N PHE A 12 0.54 6.11 0.34
CA PHE A 12 1.33 5.67 1.48
C PHE A 12 2.80 5.47 1.08
N TRP A 13 3.04 4.82 -0.07
CA TRP A 13 4.39 4.63 -0.56
C TRP A 13 5.09 5.97 -0.83
N GLU A 14 4.36 6.93 -1.39
CA GLU A 14 4.91 8.25 -1.63
C GLU A 14 5.32 8.92 -0.32
N LEU A 15 4.47 8.80 0.68
CA LEU A 15 4.77 9.42 1.97
C LEU A 15 5.97 8.79 2.64
N LEU A 16 6.16 7.49 2.45
CA LEU A 16 7.32 6.81 2.99
C LEU A 16 8.62 7.35 2.41
N GLU A 17 8.58 7.90 1.23
CA GLU A 17 9.77 8.51 0.63
C GLU A 17 10.05 9.88 1.21
N GLU A 18 9.04 10.50 1.82
CA GLU A 18 9.18 11.85 2.34
C GLU A 18 9.45 11.89 3.84
N LYS A 19 8.92 10.92 4.57
CA LYS A 19 9.05 10.90 6.01
C LYS A 19 9.02 9.47 6.53
N PRO A 20 9.56 9.26 7.73
CA PRO A 20 9.58 7.90 8.30
C PRO A 20 8.18 7.42 8.63
N TYR A 21 8.05 6.11 8.67
CA TYR A 21 6.75 5.46 8.90
C TYR A 21 6.06 6.00 10.16
N ASN A 22 6.81 6.18 11.23
CA ASN A 22 6.20 6.59 12.49
C ASN A 22 5.74 8.05 12.50
N LYS A 23 6.01 8.78 11.44
CA LYS A 23 5.54 10.15 11.31
C LYS A 23 4.36 10.26 10.35
N ILE A 24 3.98 9.18 9.71
CA ILE A 24 2.88 9.18 8.77
C ILE A 24 1.57 9.01 9.53
N THR A 25 0.59 9.88 9.26
CA THR A 25 -0.71 9.82 9.91
C THR A 25 -1.80 9.61 8.87
N VAL A 26 -2.99 9.21 9.35
CA VAL A 26 -4.14 9.08 8.48
C VAL A 26 -4.44 10.42 7.81
N LYS A 27 -4.29 11.51 8.56
CA LYS A 27 -4.54 12.82 8.00
C LYS A 27 -3.61 13.11 6.82
N ASP A 28 -2.35 12.74 6.94
CA ASP A 28 -1.41 12.92 5.84
C ASP A 28 -1.88 12.20 4.59
N ILE A 29 -2.32 10.97 4.78
CA ILE A 29 -2.74 10.15 3.66
C ILE A 29 -4.00 10.70 3.01
N VAL A 30 -5.03 10.95 3.80
CA VAL A 30 -6.31 11.38 3.24
C VAL A 30 -6.22 12.76 2.62
N THR A 31 -5.39 13.63 3.19
CA THR A 31 -5.21 14.95 2.63
C THR A 31 -4.52 14.87 1.27
N ARG A 32 -3.50 14.04 1.17
CA ARG A 32 -2.74 13.95 -0.08
C ARG A 32 -3.55 13.32 -1.19
N CYS A 33 -4.28 12.25 -0.90
CA CYS A 33 -5.05 11.58 -1.95
C CYS A 33 -6.49 12.09 -2.05
N ARG A 34 -6.83 13.10 -1.26
CA ARG A 34 -8.11 13.78 -1.36
C ARG A 34 -9.32 12.88 -1.14
N VAL A 35 -9.21 12.01 -0.16
CA VAL A 35 -10.34 11.23 0.29
C VAL A 35 -10.64 11.63 1.73
N ASN A 36 -11.80 11.27 2.25
CA ASN A 36 -12.09 11.59 3.63
C ASN A 36 -11.69 10.42 4.53
N ARG A 37 -11.69 10.67 5.84
CA ARG A 37 -11.26 9.64 6.78
C ARG A 37 -12.18 8.43 6.75
N ASN A 38 -13.46 8.64 6.53
CA ASN A 38 -14.38 7.52 6.47
C ASN A 38 -14.00 6.56 5.36
N THR A 39 -13.58 7.11 4.23
CA THR A 39 -13.15 6.28 3.11
C THR A 39 -11.91 5.48 3.49
N PHE A 40 -10.96 6.13 4.16
CA PHE A 40 -9.76 5.42 4.60
C PHE A 40 -10.13 4.26 5.51
N TYR A 41 -10.96 4.53 6.53
CA TYR A 41 -11.30 3.49 7.50
C TYR A 41 -12.21 2.42 6.93
N TYR A 42 -12.82 2.69 5.81
CA TYR A 42 -13.58 1.67 5.11
C TYR A 42 -12.65 0.57 4.57
N TYR A 43 -11.47 0.96 4.12
CA TYR A 43 -10.54 0.01 3.53
C TYR A 43 -9.50 -0.49 4.51
N PHE A 44 -9.05 0.35 5.42
CA PHE A 44 -7.97 0.01 6.35
C PHE A 44 -8.32 0.47 7.74
N GLN A 45 -8.10 -0.41 8.70
CA GLN A 45 -8.44 -0.10 10.08
C GLN A 45 -7.51 0.97 10.66
N ASP A 46 -6.24 0.93 10.29
CA ASP A 46 -5.24 1.87 10.78
C ASP A 46 -4.03 1.82 9.88
N ILE A 47 -3.02 2.61 10.24
CA ILE A 47 -1.80 2.68 9.44
C ILE A 47 -1.06 1.34 9.40
N PRO A 48 -0.88 0.64 10.53
CA PRO A 48 -0.22 -0.68 10.45
C PRO A 48 -0.92 -1.65 9.51
N THR A 49 -2.25 -1.63 9.49
CA THR A 49 -2.99 -2.49 8.57
C THR A 49 -2.70 -2.10 7.13
N LEU A 50 -2.68 -0.80 6.86
CA LEU A 50 -2.36 -0.32 5.53
C LEU A 50 -0.95 -0.73 5.13
N MET A 51 0.00 -0.65 6.04
CA MET A 51 1.37 -1.04 5.75
C MET A 51 1.45 -2.51 5.40
N THR A 52 0.83 -3.36 6.21
CA THR A 52 0.84 -4.80 5.97
C THR A 52 0.24 -5.11 4.60
N ASP A 53 -0.90 -4.51 4.31
CA ASP A 53 -1.59 -4.75 3.06
C ASP A 53 -0.75 -4.28 1.88
N SER A 54 -0.10 -3.13 2.03
CA SER A 54 0.73 -2.57 0.98
C SER A 54 1.95 -3.45 0.71
N ILE A 55 2.56 -3.96 1.77
CA ILE A 55 3.72 -4.83 1.63
C ILE A 55 3.32 -6.14 0.97
N GLU A 56 2.21 -6.71 1.36
CA GLU A 56 1.74 -7.95 0.76
C GLU A 56 1.47 -7.77 -0.72
N ASP A 57 0.86 -6.64 -1.06
CA ASP A 57 0.58 -6.33 -2.45
C ASP A 57 1.88 -6.19 -3.25
N TRP A 58 2.86 -5.50 -2.66
CA TRP A 58 4.15 -5.33 -3.30
C TRP A 58 4.86 -6.65 -3.49
N MET A 59 4.84 -7.49 -2.47
CA MET A 59 5.49 -8.80 -2.55
C MET A 59 4.84 -9.67 -3.60
N GLU A 60 3.53 -9.60 -3.70
CA GLU A 60 2.81 -10.37 -4.69
C GLU A 60 3.22 -9.96 -6.10
N LYS A 61 3.36 -8.67 -6.32
CA LYS A 61 3.78 -8.18 -7.62
C LYS A 61 5.20 -8.61 -7.94
N VAL A 62 6.07 -8.59 -6.95
CA VAL A 62 7.44 -9.03 -7.15
C VAL A 62 7.49 -10.51 -7.48
N ILE A 63 6.72 -11.31 -6.75
CA ILE A 63 6.67 -12.73 -6.99
C ILE A 63 6.15 -13.03 -8.39
N GLN A 64 5.14 -12.32 -8.82
CA GLN A 64 4.60 -12.51 -10.17
C GLN A 64 5.63 -12.17 -11.22
N GLN A 65 6.40 -11.13 -10.96
CA GLN A 65 7.41 -10.69 -11.90
C GLN A 65 8.55 -11.69 -12.01
N TYR A 66 8.91 -12.32 -10.91
CA TYR A 66 10.02 -13.27 -10.88
C TYR A 66 9.58 -14.70 -10.66
N GLY A 67 8.30 -14.92 -10.55
CA GLY A 67 7.77 -16.23 -10.23
C GLY A 67 8.16 -17.29 -11.23
N SER A 68 8.19 -16.93 -12.47
CA SER A 68 8.55 -17.89 -13.50
C SER A 68 10.00 -18.29 -13.36
N VAL A 69 10.80 -17.47 -12.74
CA VAL A 69 12.19 -17.76 -12.56
C VAL A 69 12.39 -18.80 -11.45
N THR A 70 11.58 -18.66 -10.43
CA THR A 70 11.70 -19.58 -9.31
C THR A 70 10.88 -20.83 -9.51
N SER A 71 9.82 -20.68 -10.21
CA SER A 71 8.93 -21.78 -10.41
C SER A 71 9.62 -23.01 -11.01
N PRO A 72 10.43 -22.85 -11.99
CA PRO A 72 11.07 -24.00 -12.62
C PRO A 72 12.00 -24.74 -11.71
N VAL A 73 12.25 -24.18 -10.62
CA VAL A 73 13.06 -24.89 -9.65
C VAL A 73 12.52 -26.27 -9.43
N ASN A 74 11.28 -26.35 -9.58
CA ASN A 74 10.66 -27.62 -9.39
C ASN A 74 10.94 -28.56 -10.50
N CYS A 75 11.43 -28.11 -11.54
CA CYS A 75 11.71 -29.03 -12.62
C CYS A 75 12.78 -29.90 -12.34
#